data_c855be6477ac0ccd0fa1a42fa6040821
#
_entry.id   c855be6477ac0ccd0fa1a42fa6040821
#
_cell.length_a   1.000
_cell.length_b   1.000
_cell.length_c   1.000
_cell.angle_alpha   90.00
_cell.angle_beta   90.00
_cell.angle_gamma   90.00
#
_symmetry.space_group_name_H-M   'P 1'
#
loop_
_entity.id
_entity.type
_entity.pdbx_description
1 polymer ?
#
loop_
_entity_poly.entity_id
_entity_poly.type
_entity_poly.pdbx_seq_one_letter_code
_entity_poly.pdbx_strand_id
1 'polypeptide(L)'
;DSTKKEVLSLPAKETKITVLKDRAKPMGVIVLKGARIITMAGNEVINNGTVIIKDNRIYSVGDVNSIKIPKDAEVIDLEGKTIVPGFVDTHAHWGEVRKGILDRQNWTFLANVAWGVTTGLDVQTSTNDIFAYQDLSDAGILIGPRAFNTGPGIFSNNNFQSKEEAVGVMKRYRDHYGTRNLKSYIAGDRKQRNYIVQAAYELGMMPTTEGALDLKLDLTHAIDGFHGNEHSLPITPLYKDVVELVAQSGMTYTPTLLVSYGGPWAENYYYATEEVHDDPKVKRFVPDNIIQSSTRRVP
;
A
#
# COMPACT_ATOMS: atom_id res chain seq x y z
N ASP A 1 -3.73 13.00 45.69
CA ASP A 1 -3.43 11.60 46.03
C ASP A 1 -3.53 10.76 44.74
N SER A 2 -2.39 10.57 44.14
CA SER A 2 -2.30 9.74 42.94
C SER A 2 -2.18 8.27 43.38
N THR A 3 -3.30 7.60 43.47
CA THR A 3 -3.30 6.14 43.55
C THR A 3 -2.74 5.60 42.22
N LYS A 4 -1.47 5.21 42.22
CA LYS A 4 -0.88 4.34 41.18
C LYS A 4 -1.78 3.09 41.13
N LYS A 5 -2.57 2.95 40.05
CA LYS A 5 -3.17 1.66 39.72
C LYS A 5 -2.01 0.68 39.49
N GLU A 6 -1.79 -0.22 40.43
CA GLU A 6 -0.96 -1.38 40.21
C GLU A 6 -1.50 -2.12 39.00
N VAL A 7 -0.73 -2.12 37.94
CA VAL A 7 -1.04 -2.98 36.77
C VAL A 7 -0.79 -4.39 37.26
N LEU A 8 -1.86 -5.13 37.57
CA LEU A 8 -1.79 -6.57 37.86
C LEU A 8 -1.11 -7.26 36.66
N SER A 9 0.17 -7.54 36.81
CA SER A 9 0.89 -8.39 35.88
C SER A 9 0.44 -9.82 36.13
N LEU A 10 -0.47 -10.30 35.29
CA LEU A 10 -0.82 -11.72 35.29
C LEU A 10 0.36 -12.51 34.72
N PRO A 11 0.81 -13.56 35.41
CA PRO A 11 1.86 -14.42 34.88
C PRO A 11 1.33 -15.15 33.65
N ALA A 12 1.77 -14.71 32.47
CA ALA A 12 1.42 -15.34 31.21
C ALA A 12 2.54 -16.30 30.79
N LYS A 13 2.16 -17.52 30.39
CA LYS A 13 3.07 -18.43 29.71
C LYS A 13 3.00 -18.16 28.21
N GLU A 14 4.05 -17.64 27.66
CA GLU A 14 4.16 -17.46 26.22
C GLU A 14 4.49 -18.80 25.55
N THR A 15 3.70 -19.19 24.54
CA THR A 15 4.01 -20.31 23.68
C THR A 15 4.11 -19.81 22.26
N LYS A 16 5.33 -19.76 21.72
CA LYS A 16 5.56 -19.36 20.33
C LYS A 16 5.26 -20.50 19.39
N ILE A 17 4.27 -20.35 18.53
CA ILE A 17 3.97 -21.26 17.44
C ILE A 17 4.55 -20.68 16.16
N THR A 18 5.40 -21.43 15.46
CA THR A 18 5.97 -21.03 14.18
C THR A 18 5.51 -21.99 13.11
N VAL A 19 4.82 -21.49 12.10
CA VAL A 19 4.46 -22.24 10.90
C VAL A 19 5.38 -21.77 9.77
N LEU A 20 6.16 -22.69 9.21
CA LEU A 20 7.04 -22.42 8.09
C LEU A 20 6.34 -22.81 6.79
N LYS A 21 6.33 -21.90 5.82
CA LYS A 21 5.84 -22.13 4.48
C LYS A 21 6.78 -21.44 3.50
N ASP A 22 7.22 -22.20 2.48
CA ASP A 22 8.06 -21.63 1.43
C ASP A 22 7.28 -20.61 0.60
N ARG A 23 7.96 -19.55 0.18
CA ARG A 23 7.41 -18.64 -0.81
C ARG A 23 7.19 -19.34 -2.13
N ALA A 24 6.11 -19.01 -2.82
CA ALA A 24 5.85 -19.53 -4.15
C ALA A 24 6.97 -19.14 -5.12
N LYS A 25 7.50 -20.14 -5.79
CA LYS A 25 8.51 -19.99 -6.84
C LYS A 25 8.03 -20.77 -8.06
N PRO A 26 7.18 -20.19 -8.91
CA PRO A 26 6.79 -20.83 -10.17
C PRO A 26 8.06 -21.10 -10.98
N MET A 27 8.13 -22.27 -11.62
CA MET A 27 9.26 -22.70 -12.44
C MET A 27 8.90 -22.65 -13.91
N GLY A 28 9.87 -22.46 -14.75
CA GLY A 28 9.71 -22.46 -16.20
C GLY A 28 10.22 -21.19 -16.86
N VAL A 29 10.02 -21.11 -18.17
CA VAL A 29 10.46 -19.95 -18.96
C VAL A 29 9.29 -19.42 -19.77
N ILE A 30 8.93 -18.17 -19.54
CA ILE A 30 7.92 -17.42 -20.31
C ILE A 30 8.64 -16.31 -21.07
N VAL A 31 8.29 -16.13 -22.34
CA VAL A 31 8.83 -15.09 -23.21
C VAL A 31 7.69 -14.20 -23.67
N LEU A 32 7.75 -12.94 -23.31
CA LEU A 32 6.85 -11.88 -23.78
C LEU A 32 7.53 -11.21 -24.99
N LYS A 33 7.01 -11.44 -26.20
CA LYS A 33 7.71 -11.07 -27.45
C LYS A 33 6.95 -9.99 -28.20
N GLY A 34 7.71 -9.07 -28.84
CA GLY A 34 7.16 -8.16 -29.83
C GLY A 34 6.51 -6.90 -29.28
N ALA A 35 6.58 -6.68 -27.97
CA ALA A 35 5.96 -5.53 -27.33
C ALA A 35 6.84 -4.26 -27.40
N ARG A 36 6.19 -3.11 -27.30
CA ARG A 36 6.88 -1.90 -26.84
C ARG A 36 7.14 -2.01 -25.34
N ILE A 37 8.39 -1.80 -24.92
CA ILE A 37 8.77 -1.93 -23.51
C ILE A 37 9.22 -0.58 -22.98
N ILE A 38 8.57 -0.08 -21.94
CA ILE A 38 9.00 1.09 -21.17
C ILE A 38 9.67 0.55 -19.91
N THR A 39 11.00 0.59 -19.87
CA THR A 39 11.77 -0.10 -18.83
C THR A 39 11.78 0.62 -17.49
N MET A 40 11.45 1.91 -17.49
CA MET A 40 11.61 2.84 -16.35
C MET A 40 13.08 3.00 -15.88
N ALA A 41 14.04 2.53 -16.67
CA ALA A 41 15.47 2.83 -16.49
C ALA A 41 15.81 4.15 -17.21
N GLY A 42 15.60 5.26 -16.52
CA GLY A 42 15.65 6.58 -17.13
C GLY A 42 14.56 6.74 -18.20
N ASN A 43 14.94 7.15 -19.41
CA ASN A 43 14.01 7.38 -20.53
C ASN A 43 14.04 6.24 -21.56
N GLU A 44 14.54 5.07 -21.19
CA GLU A 44 14.69 3.95 -22.12
C GLU A 44 13.34 3.39 -22.57
N VAL A 45 13.13 3.32 -23.86
CA VAL A 45 11.97 2.68 -24.52
C VAL A 45 12.48 1.77 -25.63
N ILE A 46 12.09 0.50 -25.58
CA ILE A 46 12.39 -0.51 -26.62
C ILE A 46 11.11 -0.72 -27.43
N ASN A 47 11.10 -0.30 -28.71
CA ASN A 47 9.87 -0.30 -29.52
C ASN A 47 9.41 -1.70 -29.96
N ASN A 48 10.32 -2.64 -30.13
CA ASN A 48 10.01 -4.03 -30.46
C ASN A 48 10.89 -4.93 -29.58
N GLY A 49 10.41 -5.12 -28.37
CA GLY A 49 11.19 -5.76 -27.34
C GLY A 49 10.72 -7.15 -26.95
N THR A 50 11.59 -7.83 -26.24
CA THR A 50 11.32 -9.15 -25.66
C THR A 50 11.72 -9.14 -24.19
N VAL A 51 10.84 -9.68 -23.34
CA VAL A 51 11.15 -9.96 -21.94
C VAL A 51 11.16 -11.46 -21.73
N ILE A 52 12.24 -11.98 -21.19
CA ILE A 52 12.33 -13.38 -20.74
C ILE A 52 12.14 -13.41 -19.23
N ILE A 53 11.17 -14.18 -18.79
CA ILE A 53 10.92 -14.50 -17.40
C ILE A 53 11.34 -15.93 -17.17
N LYS A 54 12.30 -16.14 -16.27
CA LYS A 54 12.71 -17.46 -15.83
C LYS A 54 12.33 -17.64 -14.39
N ASP A 55 11.57 -18.66 -14.13
CA ASP A 55 10.97 -18.91 -12.83
C ASP A 55 10.15 -17.68 -12.39
N ASN A 56 10.50 -17.02 -11.30
CA ASN A 56 9.82 -15.83 -10.82
C ASN A 56 10.63 -14.53 -10.99
N ARG A 57 11.56 -14.51 -11.97
CA ARG A 57 12.46 -13.36 -12.18
C ARG A 57 12.51 -12.95 -13.63
N ILE A 58 12.62 -11.65 -13.87
CA ILE A 58 13.00 -11.13 -15.18
C ILE A 58 14.46 -11.55 -15.41
N TYR A 59 14.66 -12.36 -16.45
CA TYR A 59 15.98 -12.89 -16.80
C TYR A 59 16.69 -12.01 -17.83
N SER A 60 15.94 -11.53 -18.82
CA SER A 60 16.49 -10.67 -19.88
C SER A 60 15.42 -9.74 -20.44
N VAL A 61 15.83 -8.53 -20.80
CA VAL A 61 15.01 -7.54 -21.52
C VAL A 61 15.87 -6.95 -22.62
N GLY A 62 15.32 -6.79 -23.83
CA GLY A 62 16.05 -6.19 -24.94
C GLY A 62 15.28 -6.21 -26.25
N ASP A 63 15.90 -5.74 -27.33
CA ASP A 63 15.32 -5.78 -28.67
C ASP A 63 15.07 -7.23 -29.12
N VAL A 64 13.99 -7.47 -29.84
CA VAL A 64 13.53 -8.79 -30.27
C VAL A 64 14.60 -9.55 -31.07
N ASN A 65 15.44 -8.83 -31.84
CA ASN A 65 16.50 -9.43 -32.65
C ASN A 65 17.77 -9.74 -31.85
N SER A 66 17.93 -9.12 -30.66
CA SER A 66 19.09 -9.32 -29.79
C SER A 66 18.89 -10.43 -28.76
N ILE A 67 17.66 -10.81 -28.49
CA ILE A 67 17.30 -11.80 -27.48
C ILE A 67 17.16 -13.20 -28.07
N LYS A 68 17.97 -14.15 -27.61
CA LYS A 68 17.84 -15.56 -28.00
C LYS A 68 16.76 -16.23 -27.15
N ILE A 69 15.69 -16.65 -27.80
CA ILE A 69 14.55 -17.35 -27.14
C ILE A 69 14.95 -18.80 -26.85
N PRO A 70 14.83 -19.29 -25.59
CA PRO A 70 14.99 -20.69 -25.24
C PRO A 70 13.99 -21.58 -25.98
N LYS A 71 14.41 -22.80 -26.37
CA LYS A 71 13.58 -23.73 -27.17
C LYS A 71 12.35 -24.25 -26.45
N ASP A 72 12.42 -24.35 -25.13
CA ASP A 72 11.40 -24.88 -24.22
C ASP A 72 10.55 -23.77 -23.55
N ALA A 73 10.69 -22.53 -24.03
CA ALA A 73 9.94 -21.41 -23.48
C ALA A 73 8.50 -21.37 -23.99
N GLU A 74 7.57 -21.03 -23.12
CA GLU A 74 6.24 -20.56 -23.51
C GLU A 74 6.37 -19.15 -24.08
N VAL A 75 5.99 -18.97 -25.35
CA VAL A 75 6.09 -17.67 -26.02
C VAL A 75 4.70 -17.04 -26.14
N ILE A 76 4.56 -15.84 -25.60
CA ILE A 76 3.35 -15.01 -25.71
C ILE A 76 3.69 -13.86 -26.66
N ASP A 77 3.00 -13.81 -27.78
CA ASP A 77 3.11 -12.69 -28.72
C ASP A 77 2.33 -11.50 -28.20
N LEU A 78 2.99 -10.36 -28.09
CA LEU A 78 2.44 -9.11 -27.60
C LEU A 78 2.64 -7.97 -28.60
N GLU A 79 2.69 -8.27 -29.90
CA GLU A 79 2.72 -7.25 -30.94
C GLU A 79 1.59 -6.23 -30.75
N GLY A 80 1.90 -4.95 -30.87
CA GLY A 80 0.95 -3.85 -30.63
C GLY A 80 0.62 -3.57 -29.15
N LYS A 81 1.19 -4.31 -28.22
CA LYS A 81 1.04 -4.06 -26.76
C LYS A 81 2.22 -3.29 -26.18
N THR A 82 2.01 -2.70 -25.04
CA THR A 82 3.07 -2.05 -24.27
C THR A 82 3.25 -2.77 -22.94
N ILE A 83 4.50 -3.14 -22.63
CA ILE A 83 4.88 -3.68 -21.32
C ILE A 83 5.46 -2.53 -20.49
N VAL A 84 4.97 -2.41 -19.27
CA VAL A 84 5.50 -1.52 -18.23
C VAL A 84 5.70 -2.30 -16.94
N PRO A 85 6.55 -1.85 -16.00
CA PRO A 85 6.58 -2.42 -14.66
C PRO A 85 5.20 -2.35 -14.01
N GLY A 86 4.89 -3.32 -13.14
CA GLY A 86 3.63 -3.28 -12.38
C GLY A 86 3.54 -2.03 -11.53
N PHE A 87 2.32 -1.49 -11.40
CA PHE A 87 2.07 -0.31 -10.58
C PHE A 87 2.27 -0.63 -9.10
N VAL A 88 2.74 0.38 -8.37
CA VAL A 88 2.88 0.36 -6.91
C VAL A 88 1.86 1.32 -6.33
N ASP A 89 0.88 0.80 -5.61
CA ASP A 89 -0.09 1.61 -4.87
C ASP A 89 0.48 1.90 -3.48
N THR A 90 0.86 3.15 -3.25
CA THR A 90 1.48 3.57 -1.99
C THR A 90 0.46 4.01 -0.94
N HIS A 91 -0.83 4.04 -1.28
CA HIS A 91 -1.92 4.39 -0.38
C HIS A 91 -3.14 3.51 -0.64
N ALA A 92 -2.98 2.20 -0.48
CA ALA A 92 -4.07 1.25 -0.64
C ALA A 92 -4.96 1.18 0.61
N HIS A 93 -6.23 0.84 0.39
CA HIS A 93 -7.18 0.45 1.43
C HIS A 93 -7.92 -0.82 1.01
N TRP A 94 -7.45 -1.96 1.43
CA TRP A 94 -8.07 -3.25 1.12
C TRP A 94 -9.16 -3.59 2.16
N GLY A 95 -10.27 -2.84 2.07
CA GLY A 95 -11.33 -2.83 3.09
C GLY A 95 -11.93 -4.19 3.42
N GLU A 96 -12.01 -5.09 2.42
CA GLU A 96 -12.61 -6.43 2.59
C GLU A 96 -11.77 -7.37 3.47
N VAL A 97 -10.50 -7.11 3.70
CA VAL A 97 -9.65 -7.89 4.62
C VAL A 97 -9.97 -7.63 6.10
N ARG A 98 -10.95 -6.79 6.39
CA ARG A 98 -11.34 -6.38 7.75
C ARG A 98 -12.39 -7.27 8.40
N LYS A 99 -12.75 -8.38 7.79
CA LYS A 99 -13.88 -9.24 8.23
C LYS A 99 -13.54 -10.19 9.38
N GLY A 100 -12.28 -10.31 9.77
CA GLY A 100 -11.83 -11.25 10.79
C GLY A 100 -11.93 -12.73 10.37
N ILE A 101 -12.23 -13.00 9.10
CA ILE A 101 -12.28 -14.32 8.50
C ILE A 101 -11.43 -14.29 7.24
N LEU A 102 -10.47 -15.20 7.15
CA LEU A 102 -9.60 -15.30 5.97
C LEU A 102 -10.36 -15.97 4.82
N ASP A 103 -10.53 -15.23 3.73
CA ASP A 103 -11.07 -15.77 2.48
C ASP A 103 -10.02 -16.63 1.78
N ARG A 104 -10.45 -17.63 1.01
CA ARG A 104 -9.55 -18.40 0.13
C ARG A 104 -8.94 -17.53 -0.96
N GLN A 105 -9.71 -16.57 -1.45
CA GLN A 105 -9.27 -15.58 -2.42
C GLN A 105 -9.99 -14.25 -2.13
N ASN A 106 -9.23 -13.21 -1.92
CA ASN A 106 -9.77 -11.88 -1.71
C ASN A 106 -9.99 -11.18 -3.05
N TRP A 107 -11.20 -10.68 -3.30
CA TRP A 107 -11.54 -10.05 -4.57
C TRP A 107 -10.79 -8.73 -4.80
N THR A 108 -10.53 -7.94 -3.75
CA THR A 108 -9.79 -6.69 -3.89
C THR A 108 -8.35 -6.94 -4.35
N PHE A 109 -7.74 -8.03 -3.88
CA PHE A 109 -6.41 -8.43 -4.33
C PHE A 109 -6.42 -8.84 -5.81
N LEU A 110 -7.42 -9.63 -6.23
CA LEU A 110 -7.59 -9.99 -7.64
C LEU A 110 -7.82 -8.77 -8.53
N ALA A 111 -8.70 -7.86 -8.10
CA ALA A 111 -8.97 -6.62 -8.82
C ALA A 111 -7.69 -5.79 -8.97
N ASN A 112 -6.93 -5.57 -7.90
CA ASN A 112 -5.66 -4.84 -7.98
C ASN A 112 -4.72 -5.42 -9.04
N VAL A 113 -4.48 -6.73 -9.01
CA VAL A 113 -3.62 -7.40 -10.02
C VAL A 113 -4.22 -7.28 -11.43
N ALA A 114 -5.52 -7.41 -11.58
CA ALA A 114 -6.20 -7.27 -12.88
C ALA A 114 -6.02 -5.88 -13.48
N TRP A 115 -5.92 -4.85 -12.67
CA TRP A 115 -5.62 -3.47 -13.12
C TRP A 115 -4.14 -3.11 -13.09
N GLY A 116 -3.25 -4.10 -12.88
CA GLY A 116 -1.79 -3.93 -13.00
C GLY A 116 -1.11 -3.46 -11.73
N VAL A 117 -1.81 -3.37 -10.61
CA VAL A 117 -1.20 -3.10 -9.31
C VAL A 117 -0.58 -4.40 -8.79
N THR A 118 0.74 -4.45 -8.75
CA THR A 118 1.51 -5.65 -8.37
C THR A 118 2.13 -5.56 -6.98
N THR A 119 2.14 -4.37 -6.41
CA THR A 119 2.63 -4.08 -5.06
C THR A 119 1.78 -2.97 -4.46
N GLY A 120 1.51 -3.01 -3.18
CA GLY A 120 0.82 -1.91 -2.53
C GLY A 120 1.07 -1.87 -1.03
N LEU A 121 0.86 -0.69 -0.45
CA LEU A 121 0.93 -0.43 0.98
C LEU A 121 -0.47 -0.02 1.48
N ASP A 122 -1.11 -0.88 2.28
CA ASP A 122 -2.29 -0.48 3.03
C ASP A 122 -1.84 0.36 4.23
N VAL A 123 -2.18 1.64 4.17
CA VAL A 123 -1.69 2.63 5.14
C VAL A 123 -2.51 2.68 6.42
N GLN A 124 -3.57 1.89 6.53
CA GLN A 124 -4.37 1.80 7.74
C GLN A 124 -5.34 0.64 7.68
N THR A 125 -5.10 -0.38 8.48
CA THR A 125 -6.07 -1.45 8.67
C THR A 125 -6.78 -1.30 10.02
N SER A 126 -7.97 -1.86 10.16
CA SER A 126 -8.66 -1.94 11.45
C SER A 126 -8.30 -3.18 12.24
N THR A 127 -7.70 -4.19 11.58
CA THR A 127 -7.33 -5.48 12.15
C THR A 127 -5.95 -5.92 11.69
N ASN A 128 -5.48 -7.04 12.24
CA ASN A 128 -4.20 -7.65 11.88
C ASN A 128 -4.32 -8.65 10.72
N ASP A 129 -5.51 -8.87 10.19
CA ASP A 129 -5.77 -9.91 9.18
C ASP A 129 -4.96 -9.73 7.91
N ILE A 130 -4.63 -8.46 7.58
CA ILE A 130 -3.83 -8.13 6.40
C ILE A 130 -2.46 -8.82 6.39
N PHE A 131 -1.85 -9.05 7.56
CA PHE A 131 -0.57 -9.76 7.65
C PHE A 131 -0.72 -11.22 7.20
N ALA A 132 -1.83 -11.89 7.56
CA ALA A 132 -2.11 -13.23 7.09
C ALA A 132 -2.35 -13.28 5.56
N TYR A 133 -3.04 -12.29 4.99
CA TYR A 133 -3.20 -12.18 3.53
C TYR A 133 -1.87 -11.96 2.82
N GLN A 134 -0.97 -11.17 3.40
CA GLN A 134 0.39 -10.98 2.88
C GLN A 134 1.14 -12.33 2.83
N ASP A 135 1.11 -13.09 3.92
CA ASP A 135 1.75 -14.40 3.99
C ASP A 135 1.15 -15.40 3.00
N LEU A 136 -0.18 -15.41 2.85
CA LEU A 136 -0.88 -16.27 1.88
C LEU A 136 -0.52 -15.91 0.44
N SER A 137 -0.38 -14.62 0.11
CA SER A 137 0.05 -14.16 -1.20
C SER A 137 1.50 -14.55 -1.46
N ASP A 138 2.40 -14.36 -0.50
CA ASP A 138 3.81 -14.74 -0.60
C ASP A 138 3.99 -16.27 -0.75
N ALA A 139 3.13 -17.05 -0.11
CA ALA A 139 3.10 -18.51 -0.24
C ALA A 139 2.43 -19.00 -1.55
N GLY A 140 1.84 -18.09 -2.34
CA GLY A 140 1.11 -18.44 -3.56
C GLY A 140 -0.21 -19.21 -3.33
N ILE A 141 -0.77 -19.11 -2.13
CA ILE A 141 -2.05 -19.73 -1.78
C ILE A 141 -3.21 -18.89 -2.32
N LEU A 142 -3.04 -17.57 -2.38
CA LEU A 142 -3.95 -16.66 -3.04
C LEU A 142 -3.24 -15.79 -4.06
N ILE A 143 -3.98 -15.30 -5.04
CA ILE A 143 -3.49 -14.36 -6.05
C ILE A 143 -3.73 -12.95 -5.55
N GLY A 144 -2.67 -12.14 -5.54
CA GLY A 144 -2.76 -10.75 -5.12
C GLY A 144 -1.47 -9.99 -5.38
N PRO A 145 -1.48 -8.68 -5.14
CA PRO A 145 -0.27 -7.87 -5.15
C PRO A 145 0.64 -8.29 -3.98
N ARG A 146 1.89 -7.91 -4.05
CA ARG A 146 2.77 -7.96 -2.89
C ARG A 146 2.27 -6.92 -1.88
N ALA A 147 1.63 -7.39 -0.82
CA ALA A 147 0.95 -6.56 0.17
C ALA A 147 1.89 -6.17 1.30
N PHE A 148 2.10 -4.87 1.45
CA PHE A 148 2.68 -4.27 2.65
C PHE A 148 1.58 -3.56 3.42
N ASN A 149 1.78 -3.34 4.71
CA ASN A 149 0.79 -2.64 5.51
C ASN A 149 1.39 -2.01 6.76
N THR A 150 0.67 -1.05 7.32
CA THR A 150 1.03 -0.40 8.58
C THR A 150 0.44 -1.11 9.79
N GLY A 151 -0.47 -2.06 9.58
CA GLY A 151 -1.32 -2.57 10.65
C GLY A 151 -2.35 -1.52 11.11
N PRO A 152 -2.99 -1.75 12.26
CA PRO A 152 -3.94 -0.80 12.83
C PRO A 152 -3.33 0.58 13.05
N GLY A 153 -4.06 1.62 12.65
CA GLY A 153 -3.59 2.99 12.79
C GLY A 153 -3.56 3.48 14.23
N ILE A 154 -2.69 4.43 14.52
CA ILE A 154 -2.66 5.18 15.78
C ILE A 154 -3.53 6.42 15.61
N PHE A 155 -4.63 6.48 16.31
CA PHE A 155 -5.65 7.53 16.19
C PHE A 155 -5.59 8.55 17.33
N SER A 156 -6.45 9.58 17.25
CA SER A 156 -6.57 10.65 18.23
C SER A 156 -6.90 10.17 19.65
N ASN A 157 -7.50 8.99 19.80
CA ASN A 157 -7.77 8.38 21.09
C ASN A 157 -6.55 7.67 21.72
N ASN A 158 -5.46 7.52 20.98
CA ASN A 158 -4.19 7.03 21.50
C ASN A 158 -3.46 8.18 22.21
N ASN A 159 -3.66 8.28 23.50
CA ASN A 159 -3.16 9.37 24.33
C ASN A 159 -1.90 8.95 25.07
N PHE A 160 -0.75 9.00 24.39
CA PHE A 160 0.54 8.66 24.99
C PHE A 160 0.96 9.68 26.04
N GLN A 161 1.24 9.23 27.24
CA GLN A 161 1.71 10.09 28.34
C GLN A 161 3.24 10.28 28.31
N SER A 162 3.96 9.38 27.66
CA SER A 162 5.40 9.42 27.53
C SER A 162 5.90 8.79 26.22
N LYS A 163 7.16 9.06 25.92
CA LYS A 163 7.87 8.39 24.80
C LYS A 163 7.96 6.88 25.04
N GLU A 164 8.15 6.44 26.27
CA GLU A 164 8.27 5.02 26.64
C GLU A 164 7.00 4.25 26.33
N GLU A 165 5.84 4.85 26.54
CA GLU A 165 4.55 4.25 26.13
C GLU A 165 4.47 4.10 24.60
N ALA A 166 4.85 5.13 23.86
CA ALA A 166 4.89 5.06 22.39
C ALA A 166 5.87 3.98 21.92
N VAL A 167 7.06 3.88 22.51
CA VAL A 167 8.05 2.81 22.23
C VAL A 167 7.44 1.43 22.51
N GLY A 168 6.72 1.26 23.64
CA GLY A 168 6.06 -0.01 23.98
C GLY A 168 5.04 -0.45 22.94
N VAL A 169 4.21 0.48 22.45
CA VAL A 169 3.24 0.20 21.38
C VAL A 169 3.96 -0.15 20.08
N MET A 170 4.95 0.63 19.66
CA MET A 170 5.64 0.43 18.39
C MET A 170 6.50 -0.84 18.35
N LYS A 171 7.04 -1.27 19.50
CA LYS A 171 7.69 -2.57 19.61
C LYS A 171 6.74 -3.71 19.22
N ARG A 172 5.45 -3.62 19.58
CA ARG A 172 4.45 -4.61 19.15
C ARG A 172 4.35 -4.68 17.64
N TYR A 173 4.32 -3.53 16.94
CA TYR A 173 4.25 -3.49 15.47
C TYR A 173 5.51 -4.10 14.85
N ARG A 174 6.68 -3.71 15.33
CA ARG A 174 7.95 -4.21 14.82
C ARG A 174 8.16 -5.70 15.13
N ASP A 175 7.93 -6.11 16.37
CA ASP A 175 8.38 -7.41 16.87
C ASP A 175 7.31 -8.52 16.69
N HIS A 176 6.02 -8.15 16.73
CA HIS A 176 4.91 -9.11 16.63
C HIS A 176 4.19 -9.04 15.28
N TYR A 177 3.99 -7.87 14.71
CA TYR A 177 3.38 -7.74 13.38
C TYR A 177 4.41 -7.78 12.25
N GLY A 178 5.70 -7.58 12.57
CA GLY A 178 6.76 -7.61 11.57
C GLY A 178 6.75 -6.45 10.58
N THR A 179 6.04 -5.37 10.88
CA THR A 179 6.02 -4.17 10.03
C THR A 179 6.93 -3.08 10.57
N ARG A 180 7.54 -2.32 9.65
CA ARG A 180 8.25 -1.08 9.96
C ARG A 180 7.47 0.16 9.54
N ASN A 181 6.37 -0.02 8.83
CA ASN A 181 5.48 1.04 8.44
C ASN A 181 4.46 1.29 9.55
N LEU A 182 4.14 2.53 9.80
CA LEU A 182 3.18 2.93 10.82
C LEU A 182 2.30 4.06 10.28
N LYS A 183 1.01 3.99 10.51
CA LYS A 183 0.09 5.09 10.25
C LYS A 183 -0.28 5.78 11.55
N SER A 184 -0.06 7.08 11.61
CA SER A 184 -0.55 7.95 12.66
C SER A 184 -1.58 8.91 12.06
N TYR A 185 -2.80 8.92 12.58
CA TYR A 185 -3.88 9.78 12.10
C TYR A 185 -4.36 10.70 13.21
N ILE A 186 -3.97 11.97 13.17
CA ILE A 186 -4.32 13.02 14.12
C ILE A 186 -4.16 12.52 15.58
N ALA A 187 -3.06 11.82 15.88
CA ALA A 187 -2.85 11.22 17.19
C ALA A 187 -2.49 12.30 18.22
N GLY A 188 -3.39 12.54 19.16
CA GLY A 188 -3.18 13.42 20.29
C GLY A 188 -2.78 14.85 19.93
N ASP A 189 -2.09 15.51 20.85
CA ASP A 189 -1.49 16.82 20.65
C ASP A 189 -0.10 16.72 19.96
N ARG A 190 0.56 17.85 19.72
CA ARG A 190 1.88 17.89 19.10
C ARG A 190 2.95 17.18 19.93
N LYS A 191 2.87 17.25 21.27
CA LYS A 191 3.80 16.57 22.15
C LYS A 191 3.69 15.04 21.99
N GLN A 192 2.49 14.53 21.93
CA GLN A 192 2.21 13.11 21.73
C GLN A 192 2.64 12.63 20.34
N ARG A 193 2.40 13.41 19.29
CA ARG A 193 2.93 13.12 17.95
C ARG A 193 4.47 13.08 17.92
N ASN A 194 5.13 13.96 18.67
CA ASN A 194 6.58 13.91 18.82
C ASN A 194 7.05 12.64 19.53
N TYR A 195 6.31 12.11 20.50
CA TYR A 195 6.64 10.80 21.09
C TYR A 195 6.58 9.69 20.04
N ILE A 196 5.60 9.73 19.14
CA ILE A 196 5.49 8.76 18.04
C ILE A 196 6.72 8.85 17.12
N VAL A 197 7.07 10.04 16.66
CA VAL A 197 8.22 10.24 15.77
C VAL A 197 9.53 9.79 16.43
N GLN A 198 9.76 10.19 17.68
CA GLN A 198 10.97 9.80 18.42
C GLN A 198 11.06 8.29 18.64
N ALA A 199 9.95 7.66 19.01
CA ALA A 199 9.89 6.21 19.20
C ALA A 199 10.08 5.46 17.86
N ALA A 200 9.49 5.95 16.78
CA ALA A 200 9.66 5.38 15.45
C ALA A 200 11.12 5.48 14.99
N TYR A 201 11.75 6.64 15.18
CA TYR A 201 13.17 6.85 14.85
C TYR A 201 14.08 5.89 15.62
N GLU A 202 13.87 5.76 16.94
CA GLU A 202 14.63 4.83 17.79
C GLU A 202 14.50 3.37 17.36
N LEU A 203 13.33 2.98 16.86
CA LEU A 203 13.02 1.61 16.45
C LEU A 203 13.28 1.33 14.95
N GLY A 204 13.74 2.32 14.19
CA GLY A 204 13.93 2.21 12.74
C GLY A 204 12.62 1.97 11.99
N MET A 205 11.54 2.61 12.42
CA MET A 205 10.22 2.56 11.81
C MET A 205 9.94 3.84 11.02
N MET A 206 9.01 3.77 10.08
CA MET A 206 8.63 4.86 9.18
C MET A 206 7.18 5.26 9.45
N PRO A 207 6.91 6.27 10.29
CA PRO A 207 5.57 6.78 10.52
C PRO A 207 5.13 7.66 9.35
N THR A 208 3.99 7.30 8.74
CA THR A 208 3.24 8.20 7.88
C THR A 208 2.04 8.78 8.62
N THR A 209 1.51 9.89 8.16
CA THR A 209 0.40 10.59 8.79
C THR A 209 -0.45 11.32 7.77
N GLU A 210 -1.49 11.99 8.23
CA GLU A 210 -2.28 12.94 7.44
C GLU A 210 -2.85 14.02 8.35
N GLY A 211 -3.00 15.22 7.84
CA GLY A 211 -3.42 16.40 8.58
C GLY A 211 -4.92 16.72 8.48
N ALA A 212 -5.74 15.78 8.01
CA ALA A 212 -7.20 15.94 7.88
C ALA A 212 -7.61 17.22 7.14
N LEU A 213 -6.86 17.58 6.09
CA LEU A 213 -7.06 18.82 5.32
C LEU A 213 -6.79 20.11 6.13
N ASP A 214 -5.93 20.05 7.11
CA ASP A 214 -5.41 21.22 7.85
C ASP A 214 -3.96 21.46 7.46
N LEU A 215 -3.73 22.48 6.63
CA LEU A 215 -2.39 22.85 6.13
C LEU A 215 -1.40 23.06 7.26
N LYS A 216 -1.80 23.73 8.33
CA LYS A 216 -0.92 24.01 9.47
C LYS A 216 -0.47 22.71 10.14
N LEU A 217 -1.37 21.74 10.27
CA LEU A 217 -1.07 20.45 10.83
C LEU A 217 -0.14 19.64 9.90
N ASP A 218 -0.41 19.63 8.58
CA ASP A 218 0.43 18.96 7.60
C ASP A 218 1.87 19.50 7.59
N LEU A 219 2.03 20.82 7.59
CA LEU A 219 3.36 21.45 7.66
C LEU A 219 4.05 21.18 9.00
N THR A 220 3.28 21.10 10.10
CA THR A 220 3.82 20.73 11.41
C THR A 220 4.34 19.29 11.39
N HIS A 221 3.66 18.36 10.72
CA HIS A 221 4.13 16.99 10.56
C HIS A 221 5.46 16.93 9.80
N ALA A 222 5.62 17.75 8.74
CA ALA A 222 6.88 17.85 8.02
C ALA A 222 8.01 18.34 8.91
N ILE A 223 7.75 19.38 9.73
CA ILE A 223 8.73 19.94 10.67
C ILE A 223 9.08 18.94 11.77
N ASP A 224 8.11 18.19 12.26
CA ASP A 224 8.29 17.24 13.37
C ASP A 224 8.97 15.94 12.95
N GLY A 225 9.19 15.70 11.64
CA GLY A 225 9.97 14.58 11.12
C GLY A 225 9.17 13.31 10.85
N PHE A 226 7.88 13.42 10.54
CA PHE A 226 7.15 12.28 9.97
C PHE A 226 7.75 11.88 8.62
N HIS A 227 7.80 10.58 8.34
CA HIS A 227 8.39 10.06 7.09
C HIS A 227 7.46 10.20 5.89
N GLY A 228 6.16 10.32 6.11
CA GLY A 228 5.18 10.47 5.05
C GLY A 228 3.98 11.34 5.44
N ASN A 229 3.41 12.03 4.46
CA ASN A 229 2.11 12.68 4.54
C ASN A 229 1.21 12.15 3.44
N GLU A 230 0.08 11.63 3.85
CA GLU A 230 -0.96 11.10 2.98
C GLU A 230 -1.99 12.18 2.70
N HIS A 231 -2.60 12.11 1.52
CA HIS A 231 -3.54 13.10 1.00
C HIS A 231 -2.89 14.42 0.57
N SER A 232 -3.60 15.11 -0.29
CA SER A 232 -3.16 16.40 -0.82
C SER A 232 -3.24 17.48 0.25
N LEU A 233 -2.28 18.40 0.21
CA LEU A 233 -2.40 19.64 0.97
C LEU A 233 -3.65 20.41 0.52
N PRO A 234 -4.40 21.03 1.45
CA PRO A 234 -5.76 21.53 1.19
C PRO A 234 -5.80 22.89 0.50
N ILE A 235 -4.72 23.31 -0.14
CA ILE A 235 -4.63 24.57 -0.87
C ILE A 235 -4.08 24.38 -2.26
N THR A 236 -4.53 25.20 -3.18
CA THR A 236 -4.00 25.29 -4.56
C THR A 236 -4.08 26.74 -5.06
N PRO A 237 -3.03 27.26 -5.70
CA PRO A 237 -1.72 26.65 -5.91
C PRO A 237 -0.88 26.57 -4.62
N LEU A 238 0.05 25.61 -4.57
CA LEU A 238 1.06 25.59 -3.53
C LEU A 238 2.12 26.67 -3.82
N TYR A 239 2.43 27.47 -2.83
CA TYR A 239 3.47 28.47 -2.94
C TYR A 239 4.85 27.89 -2.64
N LYS A 240 5.88 28.61 -3.09
CA LYS A 240 7.27 28.15 -3.06
C LYS A 240 7.76 27.76 -1.66
N ASP A 241 7.39 28.49 -0.63
CA ASP A 241 7.74 28.21 0.76
C ASP A 241 7.22 26.86 1.26
N VAL A 242 5.97 26.55 0.92
CA VAL A 242 5.36 25.23 1.23
C VAL A 242 6.06 24.10 0.50
N VAL A 243 6.29 24.29 -0.82
CA VAL A 243 6.96 23.27 -1.65
C VAL A 243 8.39 23.03 -1.16
N GLU A 244 9.14 24.08 -0.85
CA GLU A 244 10.51 23.97 -0.33
C GLU A 244 10.55 23.30 1.05
N LEU A 245 9.63 23.65 1.94
CA LEU A 245 9.55 23.04 3.26
C LEU A 245 9.34 21.51 3.15
N VAL A 246 8.36 21.09 2.37
CA VAL A 246 8.07 19.66 2.19
C VAL A 246 9.23 18.95 1.52
N ALA A 247 9.80 19.53 0.46
CA ALA A 247 10.95 18.95 -0.25
C ALA A 247 12.20 18.82 0.62
N GLN A 248 12.48 19.83 1.45
CA GLN A 248 13.66 19.83 2.32
C GLN A 248 13.48 18.96 3.57
N SER A 249 12.23 18.71 4.01
CA SER A 249 11.97 17.83 5.13
C SER A 249 12.35 16.37 4.86
N GLY A 250 12.45 15.97 3.58
CA GLY A 250 12.66 14.60 3.16
C GLY A 250 11.45 13.71 3.34
N MET A 251 10.28 14.28 3.68
CA MET A 251 9.02 13.59 3.83
C MET A 251 8.51 13.08 2.49
N THR A 252 8.10 11.83 2.42
CA THR A 252 7.35 11.30 1.28
C THR A 252 5.96 11.93 1.24
N TYR A 253 5.56 12.44 0.08
CA TYR A 253 4.25 13.03 -0.12
C TYR A 253 3.42 12.19 -1.08
N THR A 254 2.30 11.65 -0.60
CA THR A 254 1.38 10.79 -1.36
C THR A 254 0.04 11.50 -1.51
N PRO A 255 -0.13 12.35 -2.54
CA PRO A 255 -1.33 13.13 -2.72
C PRO A 255 -2.45 12.28 -3.30
N THR A 256 -3.39 11.87 -2.51
CA THR A 256 -4.61 11.20 -2.96
C THR A 256 -5.52 12.24 -3.62
N LEU A 257 -5.23 12.61 -4.88
CA LEU A 257 -5.82 13.78 -5.55
C LEU A 257 -7.36 13.75 -5.60
N LEU A 258 -7.96 12.58 -5.81
CA LEU A 258 -9.41 12.44 -5.85
C LEU A 258 -10.08 12.75 -4.51
N VAL A 259 -9.40 12.54 -3.39
CA VAL A 259 -9.95 12.87 -2.06
C VAL A 259 -10.01 14.38 -1.84
N SER A 260 -8.94 15.10 -2.16
CA SER A 260 -8.83 16.52 -1.82
C SER A 260 -9.41 17.45 -2.89
N TYR A 261 -9.17 17.16 -4.15
CA TYR A 261 -9.52 18.07 -5.25
C TYR A 261 -10.70 17.60 -6.09
N GLY A 262 -11.06 16.34 -6.01
CA GLY A 262 -12.28 15.84 -6.62
C GLY A 262 -13.49 15.95 -5.71
N GLY A 263 -13.26 16.08 -4.42
CA GLY A 263 -14.31 16.08 -3.41
C GLY A 263 -15.08 14.74 -3.38
N PRO A 264 -16.19 14.67 -2.64
CA PRO A 264 -16.99 13.44 -2.57
C PRO A 264 -17.62 13.03 -3.91
N TRP A 265 -17.53 13.88 -4.94
CA TRP A 265 -18.08 13.64 -6.27
C TRP A 265 -17.05 13.19 -7.29
N ALA A 266 -15.76 13.26 -7.01
CA ALA A 266 -14.73 12.95 -7.99
C ALA A 266 -14.73 11.48 -8.41
N GLU A 267 -14.82 10.59 -7.47
CA GLU A 267 -14.96 9.15 -7.75
C GLU A 267 -16.30 8.87 -8.44
N ASN A 268 -17.33 9.58 -8.05
CA ASN A 268 -18.68 9.45 -8.63
C ASN A 268 -18.77 9.98 -10.06
N TYR A 269 -17.84 10.80 -10.54
CA TYR A 269 -17.85 11.29 -11.91
C TYR A 269 -17.89 10.13 -12.92
N TYR A 270 -17.02 9.16 -12.77
CA TYR A 270 -16.96 8.00 -13.66
C TYR A 270 -18.22 7.13 -13.59
N TYR A 271 -18.73 6.91 -12.38
CA TYR A 271 -20.02 6.22 -12.20
C TYR A 271 -21.20 6.98 -12.82
N ALA A 272 -21.03 8.30 -13.03
CA ALA A 272 -22.06 9.16 -13.63
C ALA A 272 -22.03 9.20 -15.13
N THR A 273 -20.84 9.10 -15.70
CA THR A 273 -20.58 9.41 -17.10
C THR A 273 -20.23 8.17 -17.91
N GLU A 274 -19.88 7.08 -17.24
CA GLU A 274 -19.50 5.82 -17.88
C GLU A 274 -20.40 4.66 -17.40
N GLU A 275 -20.64 3.70 -18.29
CA GLU A 275 -21.40 2.48 -17.99
C GLU A 275 -20.48 1.45 -17.29
N VAL A 276 -19.92 1.84 -16.14
CA VAL A 276 -18.95 1.02 -15.37
C VAL A 276 -19.50 -0.35 -15.04
N HIS A 277 -20.83 -0.42 -14.79
CA HIS A 277 -21.52 -1.67 -14.48
C HIS A 277 -21.61 -2.64 -15.68
N ASP A 278 -21.37 -2.16 -16.91
CA ASP A 278 -21.36 -2.99 -18.11
C ASP A 278 -19.96 -3.42 -18.58
N ASP A 279 -18.92 -2.85 -17.98
CA ASP A 279 -17.55 -3.25 -18.29
C ASP A 279 -17.31 -4.72 -17.92
N PRO A 280 -16.91 -5.58 -18.90
CA PRO A 280 -16.74 -7.00 -18.67
C PRO A 280 -15.61 -7.33 -17.69
N LYS A 281 -14.59 -6.48 -17.57
CA LYS A 281 -13.50 -6.65 -16.64
C LYS A 281 -13.93 -6.29 -15.23
N VAL A 282 -14.71 -5.22 -15.06
CA VAL A 282 -15.31 -4.88 -13.77
C VAL A 282 -16.20 -6.03 -13.29
N LYS A 283 -17.13 -6.49 -14.13
CA LYS A 283 -18.03 -7.62 -13.82
C LYS A 283 -17.28 -8.90 -13.42
N ARG A 284 -16.10 -9.13 -13.99
CA ARG A 284 -15.32 -10.33 -13.70
C ARG A 284 -14.60 -10.29 -12.34
N PHE A 285 -14.14 -9.12 -11.92
CA PHE A 285 -13.22 -8.99 -10.77
C PHE A 285 -13.81 -8.26 -9.57
N VAL A 286 -14.95 -7.58 -9.74
CA VAL A 286 -15.62 -6.86 -8.65
C VAL A 286 -16.98 -7.50 -8.38
N PRO A 287 -17.31 -7.81 -7.11
CA PRO A 287 -18.61 -8.39 -6.77
C PRO A 287 -19.80 -7.48 -7.14
N ASP A 288 -20.87 -8.08 -7.63
CA ASP A 288 -22.06 -7.34 -8.09
C ASP A 288 -22.65 -6.40 -7.04
N ASN A 289 -22.67 -6.81 -5.78
CA ASN A 289 -23.18 -5.97 -4.70
C ASN A 289 -22.32 -4.71 -4.48
N ILE A 290 -21.03 -4.78 -4.74
CA ILE A 290 -20.11 -3.63 -4.67
C ILE A 290 -20.35 -2.71 -5.87
N ILE A 291 -20.42 -3.26 -7.09
CA ILE A 291 -20.73 -2.49 -8.29
C ILE A 291 -22.06 -1.77 -8.11
N GLN A 292 -23.11 -2.49 -7.69
CA GLN A 292 -24.43 -1.91 -7.50
C GLN A 292 -24.45 -0.81 -6.42
N SER A 293 -23.74 -0.98 -5.31
CA SER A 293 -23.70 0.02 -4.24
C SER A 293 -22.99 1.30 -4.68
N SER A 294 -21.98 1.18 -5.56
CA SER A 294 -21.22 2.32 -6.09
C SER A 294 -21.94 3.03 -7.25
N THR A 295 -22.73 2.31 -8.05
CA THR A 295 -23.42 2.87 -9.22
C THR A 295 -24.86 3.30 -8.93
N ARG A 296 -25.44 2.83 -7.83
CA ARG A 296 -26.77 3.32 -7.40
C ARG A 296 -26.64 4.75 -6.93
N ARG A 297 -27.36 5.63 -7.62
CA ARG A 297 -27.53 7.00 -7.18
C ARG A 297 -28.87 7.14 -6.52
N VAL A 298 -28.83 7.69 -5.33
CA VAL A 298 -30.05 8.29 -4.77
C VAL A 298 -30.14 9.67 -5.41
N PRO A 299 -31.26 10.04 -6.04
CA PRO A 299 -31.46 11.36 -6.61
C PRO A 299 -31.41 12.43 -5.50
#